data_bbfcc33ef0b314940c2bed1802f30ab8
#
_entry.id   bbfcc33ef0b314940c2bed1802f30ab8
#
_cell.length_a   1.000
_cell.length_b   1.000
_cell.length_c   1.000
_cell.angle_alpha   90.00
_cell.angle_beta   90.00
_cell.angle_gamma   90.00
#
_symmetry.space_group_name_H-M   'P 1'
#
loop_
_entity.id
_entity.type
_entity.pdbx_description
1 polymer ?
#
loop_
_entity_poly.entity_id
_entity_poly.type
_entity_poly.pdbx_seq_one_letter_code
_entity_poly.pdbx_strand_id
1 'polypeptide(L)'
;IWDVKAGVGSSNDSVLLGSPIIINEKAFVLDANGILKAFNLSDGSLIWEQSLKPSENSVYSGAIASDSKFIFVTLGSGELVCIQSSDGSQVWRASIKSPLRGGANVVDGRVYVVTIDNKTLSFSAKTGQRLWTHSGASESAALIGGGSPAVKSGVVVVSYSSGEIFGLK
;
A
#
# COMPACT_ATOMS: atom_id res chain seq x y z
N ILE A 1 -18.66 -17.66 12.03
CA ILE A 1 -18.81 -16.21 11.75
C ILE A 1 -18.39 -15.50 13.01
N TRP A 2 -17.56 -14.49 12.89
CA TRP A 2 -17.07 -13.67 14.00
C TRP A 2 -17.16 -12.18 13.64
N ASP A 3 -17.19 -11.32 14.64
CA ASP A 3 -17.20 -9.86 14.52
C ASP A 3 -16.17 -9.29 15.50
N VAL A 4 -15.29 -8.40 15.02
CA VAL A 4 -14.24 -7.76 15.82
C VAL A 4 -14.07 -6.31 15.43
N LYS A 5 -13.79 -5.46 16.40
CA LYS A 5 -13.43 -4.08 16.14
C LYS A 5 -11.98 -4.00 15.66
N ALA A 6 -11.77 -3.86 14.34
CA ALA A 6 -10.43 -3.85 13.75
C ALA A 6 -9.65 -2.54 13.99
N GLY A 7 -10.32 -1.43 14.29
CA GLY A 7 -9.66 -0.13 14.50
C GLY A 7 -10.59 1.06 14.29
N VAL A 8 -10.04 2.18 13.85
CA VAL A 8 -10.76 3.41 13.54
C VAL A 8 -11.11 3.44 12.06
N GLY A 9 -12.38 3.67 11.74
CA GLY A 9 -12.85 3.89 10.37
C GLY A 9 -12.49 5.28 9.83
N SER A 10 -12.97 5.60 8.63
CA SER A 10 -12.77 6.92 8.03
C SER A 10 -13.31 8.04 8.91
N SER A 11 -12.62 9.16 8.93
CA SER A 11 -12.99 10.41 9.60
C SER A 11 -12.82 11.59 8.64
N ASN A 12 -13.10 12.82 9.12
CA ASN A 12 -12.86 14.03 8.31
C ASN A 12 -11.39 14.23 7.94
N ASP A 13 -10.47 13.71 8.76
CA ASP A 13 -9.03 13.90 8.61
C ASP A 13 -8.31 12.67 8.05
N SER A 14 -9.01 11.54 7.91
CA SER A 14 -8.39 10.30 7.40
C SER A 14 -9.40 9.42 6.66
N VAL A 15 -9.02 8.94 5.50
CA VAL A 15 -9.84 8.09 4.65
C VAL A 15 -9.23 6.70 4.57
N LEU A 16 -10.05 5.70 4.79
CA LEU A 16 -9.67 4.30 4.61
C LEU A 16 -9.83 3.94 3.12
N LEU A 17 -8.74 3.70 2.41
CA LEU A 17 -8.73 3.37 0.99
C LEU A 17 -8.50 1.89 0.70
N GLY A 18 -7.94 1.16 1.65
CA GLY A 18 -7.53 -0.23 1.47
C GLY A 18 -8.60 -1.23 1.86
N SER A 19 -8.82 -2.24 1.03
CA SER A 19 -9.59 -3.42 1.40
C SER A 19 -8.75 -4.35 2.29
N PRO A 20 -9.37 -5.11 3.21
CA PRO A 20 -8.70 -6.19 3.91
C PRO A 20 -8.13 -7.21 2.92
N ILE A 21 -7.05 -7.89 3.32
CA ILE A 21 -6.48 -9.00 2.56
C ILE A 21 -6.41 -10.26 3.43
N ILE A 22 -6.45 -11.42 2.77
CA ILE A 22 -6.32 -12.72 3.44
C ILE A 22 -5.09 -13.43 2.89
N ILE A 23 -4.21 -13.88 3.79
CA ILE A 23 -3.00 -14.64 3.47
C ILE A 23 -2.79 -15.70 4.56
N ASN A 24 -2.60 -16.96 4.16
CA ASN A 24 -2.23 -18.04 5.08
C ASN A 24 -3.11 -18.07 6.36
N GLU A 25 -4.42 -18.12 6.19
CA GLU A 25 -5.42 -18.16 7.27
C GLU A 25 -5.39 -16.96 8.23
N LYS A 26 -4.83 -15.85 7.81
CA LYS A 26 -4.84 -14.58 8.53
C LYS A 26 -5.55 -13.50 7.71
N ALA A 27 -6.38 -12.71 8.37
CA ALA A 27 -6.95 -11.50 7.81
C ALA A 27 -6.14 -10.29 8.26
N PHE A 28 -5.76 -9.43 7.32
CA PHE A 28 -4.99 -8.21 7.59
C PHE A 28 -5.83 -6.99 7.27
N VAL A 29 -5.83 -6.05 8.21
CA VAL A 29 -6.61 -4.82 8.13
C VAL A 29 -5.71 -3.64 8.50
N LEU A 30 -5.70 -2.61 7.66
CA LEU A 30 -5.11 -1.33 7.97
C LEU A 30 -6.22 -0.38 8.39
N ASP A 31 -6.11 0.24 9.56
CA ASP A 31 -7.08 1.24 9.99
C ASP A 31 -6.72 2.66 9.52
N ALA A 32 -7.66 3.59 9.70
CA ALA A 32 -7.48 4.98 9.28
C ALA A 32 -6.38 5.74 10.07
N ASN A 33 -5.92 5.20 11.19
CA ASN A 33 -4.80 5.73 11.97
C ASN A 33 -3.45 5.13 11.60
N GLY A 34 -3.38 4.30 10.55
CA GLY A 34 -2.16 3.64 10.12
C GLY A 34 -1.73 2.51 11.05
N ILE A 35 -2.68 1.85 11.70
CA ILE A 35 -2.41 0.66 12.49
C ILE A 35 -2.78 -0.57 11.65
N LEU A 36 -1.77 -1.40 11.38
CA LEU A 36 -1.94 -2.67 10.70
C LEU A 36 -2.15 -3.79 11.72
N LYS A 37 -3.20 -4.58 11.53
CA LYS A 37 -3.54 -5.71 12.41
C LYS A 37 -3.66 -6.99 11.63
N ALA A 38 -3.24 -8.10 12.24
CA ALA A 38 -3.48 -9.45 11.76
C ALA A 38 -4.42 -10.17 12.72
N PHE A 39 -5.44 -10.80 12.15
CA PHE A 39 -6.42 -11.62 12.86
C PHE A 39 -6.40 -13.05 12.35
N ASN A 40 -6.68 -13.99 13.21
CA ASN A 40 -6.92 -15.37 12.85
C ASN A 40 -8.22 -15.45 12.03
N LEU A 41 -8.18 -16.06 10.86
CA LEU A 41 -9.34 -16.14 9.97
C LEU A 41 -10.45 -17.03 10.54
N SER A 42 -10.12 -18.02 11.38
CA SER A 42 -11.09 -18.97 11.91
C SER A 42 -11.99 -18.40 13.01
N ASP A 43 -11.44 -17.54 13.88
CA ASP A 43 -12.12 -17.07 15.10
C ASP A 43 -12.06 -15.55 15.33
N GLY A 44 -11.32 -14.80 14.48
CA GLY A 44 -11.16 -13.36 14.60
C GLY A 44 -10.24 -12.91 15.73
N SER A 45 -9.51 -13.80 16.40
CA SER A 45 -8.57 -13.42 17.46
C SER A 45 -7.42 -12.61 16.90
N LEU A 46 -7.00 -11.57 17.65
CA LEU A 46 -5.85 -10.74 17.27
C LEU A 46 -4.56 -11.55 17.39
N ILE A 47 -3.77 -11.59 16.31
CA ILE A 47 -2.46 -12.26 16.30
C ILE A 47 -1.37 -11.25 16.63
N TRP A 48 -1.34 -10.10 15.92
CA TRP A 48 -0.41 -9.00 16.16
C TRP A 48 -0.96 -7.67 15.68
N GLU A 49 -0.37 -6.59 16.17
CA GLU A 49 -0.69 -5.22 15.82
C GLU A 49 0.61 -4.43 15.62
N GLN A 50 0.68 -3.63 14.56
CA GLN A 50 1.83 -2.77 14.25
C GLN A 50 1.36 -1.36 13.90
N SER A 51 1.88 -0.36 14.62
CA SER A 51 1.68 1.04 14.27
C SER A 51 2.67 1.45 13.17
N LEU A 52 2.14 1.97 12.06
CA LEU A 52 2.93 2.44 10.91
C LEU A 52 3.00 3.97 10.86
N LYS A 53 2.56 4.66 11.92
CA LYS A 53 2.54 6.12 11.98
C LYS A 53 3.88 6.71 11.56
N PRO A 54 3.91 7.66 10.60
CA PRO A 54 5.08 8.50 10.39
C PRO A 54 5.29 9.39 11.63
N SER A 55 6.49 9.94 11.76
CA SER A 55 6.87 10.79 12.90
C SER A 55 6.13 12.13 12.98
N GLU A 56 5.37 12.51 11.96
CA GLU A 56 4.65 13.79 11.86
C GLU A 56 3.16 13.60 11.57
N ASN A 57 2.33 14.57 11.95
CA ASN A 57 0.88 14.59 11.75
C ASN A 57 0.51 14.62 10.26
N SER A 58 0.45 13.50 9.62
CA SER A 58 0.01 13.37 8.24
C SER A 58 -1.34 12.68 8.15
N VAL A 59 -2.15 13.11 7.20
CA VAL A 59 -3.41 12.45 6.84
C VAL A 59 -3.10 11.01 6.42
N TYR A 60 -3.70 10.06 7.09
CA TYR A 60 -3.50 8.64 6.81
C TYR A 60 -4.55 8.20 5.80
N SER A 61 -4.14 7.93 4.62
CA SER A 61 -4.82 7.05 3.69
C SER A 61 -3.83 5.97 3.32
N GLY A 62 -4.25 4.74 3.28
CA GLY A 62 -3.34 3.65 3.00
C GLY A 62 -4.05 2.46 2.36
N ALA A 63 -3.30 1.66 1.67
CA ALA A 63 -3.74 0.41 1.12
C ALA A 63 -2.70 -0.67 1.39
N ILE A 64 -3.12 -1.92 1.38
CA ILE A 64 -2.27 -3.07 1.61
C ILE A 64 -2.24 -3.98 0.39
N ALA A 65 -1.07 -4.52 0.10
CA ALA A 65 -0.84 -5.56 -0.91
C ALA A 65 0.09 -6.62 -0.32
N SER A 66 0.22 -7.78 -0.95
CA SER A 66 1.08 -8.83 -0.42
C SER A 66 1.62 -9.76 -1.49
N ASP A 67 2.70 -10.48 -1.15
CA ASP A 67 3.26 -11.61 -1.89
C ASP A 67 3.21 -12.93 -1.11
N SER A 68 2.30 -13.07 -0.17
CA SER A 68 2.15 -14.18 0.78
C SER A 68 3.14 -14.22 1.95
N LYS A 69 4.34 -13.70 1.82
CA LYS A 69 5.35 -13.61 2.89
C LYS A 69 5.40 -12.23 3.52
N PHE A 70 5.28 -11.21 2.71
CA PHE A 70 5.34 -9.80 3.12
C PHE A 70 4.03 -9.08 2.82
N ILE A 71 3.76 -8.09 3.65
CA ILE A 71 2.69 -7.12 3.43
C ILE A 71 3.34 -5.80 3.08
N PHE A 72 2.89 -5.19 2.00
CA PHE A 72 3.36 -3.89 1.53
C PHE A 72 2.27 -2.87 1.77
N VAL A 73 2.56 -1.87 2.57
CA VAL A 73 1.62 -0.82 2.95
C VAL A 73 2.02 0.48 2.28
N THR A 74 1.10 1.03 1.48
CA THR A 74 1.22 2.38 0.94
C THR A 74 0.58 3.35 1.93
N LEU A 75 1.31 4.40 2.33
CA LEU A 75 0.80 5.43 3.23
C LEU A 75 0.60 6.74 2.48
N GLY A 76 -0.45 7.48 2.83
CA GLY A 76 -0.75 8.80 2.26
C GLY A 76 0.34 9.84 2.50
N SER A 77 1.22 9.60 3.48
CA SER A 77 2.46 10.39 3.70
C SER A 77 3.51 10.26 2.58
N GLY A 78 3.27 9.39 1.59
CA GLY A 78 4.27 9.08 0.55
C GLY A 78 5.33 8.11 1.01
N GLU A 79 4.96 7.12 1.78
CA GLU A 79 5.83 6.05 2.25
C GLU A 79 5.32 4.68 1.79
N LEU A 80 6.25 3.80 1.48
CA LEU A 80 6.01 2.39 1.23
C LEU A 80 6.71 1.59 2.32
N VAL A 81 5.95 0.77 3.05
CA VAL A 81 6.44 -0.01 4.19
C VAL A 81 6.27 -1.49 3.90
N CYS A 82 7.30 -2.28 4.16
CA CYS A 82 7.26 -3.74 4.09
C CYS A 82 7.23 -4.33 5.49
N ILE A 83 6.26 -5.18 5.74
CA ILE A 83 6.00 -5.84 7.01
C ILE A 83 6.05 -7.35 6.82
N GLN A 84 6.68 -8.06 7.74
CA GLN A 84 6.66 -9.51 7.79
C GLN A 84 5.25 -9.98 8.18
N SER A 85 4.61 -10.83 7.36
CA SER A 85 3.24 -11.27 7.60
C SER A 85 3.09 -12.19 8.82
N SER A 86 4.17 -12.83 9.26
CA SER A 86 4.15 -13.78 10.38
C SER A 86 3.97 -13.10 11.74
N ASP A 87 4.66 -11.99 11.98
CA ASP A 87 4.82 -11.37 13.30
C ASP A 87 4.63 -9.83 13.33
N GLY A 88 4.40 -9.21 12.17
CA GLY A 88 4.20 -7.76 12.08
C GLY A 88 5.47 -6.92 12.15
N SER A 89 6.66 -7.53 12.16
CA SER A 89 7.92 -6.79 12.20
C SER A 89 8.16 -6.02 10.90
N GLN A 90 8.66 -4.78 11.02
CA GLN A 90 9.02 -3.96 9.86
C GLN A 90 10.32 -4.46 9.25
N VAL A 91 10.28 -4.82 7.96
CA VAL A 91 11.46 -5.27 7.21
C VAL A 91 12.22 -4.10 6.63
N TRP A 92 11.49 -3.17 5.97
CA TRP A 92 12.06 -1.93 5.43
C TRP A 92 10.97 -0.87 5.27
N ARG A 93 11.40 0.38 5.12
CA ARG A 93 10.56 1.54 4.84
C ARG A 93 11.25 2.41 3.79
N ALA A 94 10.52 2.83 2.76
CA ALA A 94 11.01 3.71 1.70
C ALA A 94 10.17 4.99 1.64
N SER A 95 10.85 6.15 1.67
CA SER A 95 10.21 7.44 1.47
C SER A 95 10.20 7.79 -0.03
N ILE A 96 9.03 8.12 -0.56
CA ILE A 96 8.80 8.47 -1.97
C ILE A 96 8.72 9.99 -2.13
N LYS A 97 8.45 10.72 -1.06
CA LYS A 97 8.30 12.19 -1.01
C LYS A 97 7.14 12.74 -1.88
N SER A 98 6.22 11.87 -2.25
CA SER A 98 4.99 12.23 -2.95
C SER A 98 3.90 11.29 -2.47
N PRO A 99 2.69 11.77 -2.16
CA PRO A 99 1.59 10.91 -1.74
C PRO A 99 1.31 9.81 -2.77
N LEU A 100 0.96 8.63 -2.27
CA LEU A 100 0.61 7.50 -3.11
C LEU A 100 -0.86 7.55 -3.49
N ARG A 101 -1.16 7.26 -4.75
CA ARG A 101 -2.49 7.40 -5.32
C ARG A 101 -3.43 6.29 -4.89
N GLY A 102 -2.90 5.09 -4.69
CA GLY A 102 -3.66 3.89 -4.37
C GLY A 102 -2.79 2.78 -3.81
N GLY A 103 -3.29 1.56 -3.88
CA GLY A 103 -2.56 0.38 -3.45
C GLY A 103 -1.36 0.04 -4.34
N ALA A 104 -0.42 -0.70 -3.78
CA ALA A 104 0.66 -1.31 -4.53
C ALA A 104 0.17 -2.53 -5.32
N ASN A 105 0.92 -2.93 -6.34
CA ASN A 105 0.86 -4.27 -6.92
C ASN A 105 2.21 -4.96 -6.71
N VAL A 106 2.18 -6.24 -6.38
CA VAL A 106 3.38 -7.03 -6.07
C VAL A 106 3.43 -8.25 -6.97
N VAL A 107 4.44 -8.31 -7.81
CA VAL A 107 4.63 -9.40 -8.78
C VAL A 107 6.13 -9.65 -8.97
N ASP A 108 6.52 -10.92 -9.00
CA ASP A 108 7.89 -11.36 -9.30
C ASP A 108 8.98 -10.65 -8.49
N GLY A 109 8.75 -10.47 -7.18
CA GLY A 109 9.70 -9.85 -6.27
C GLY A 109 9.86 -8.34 -6.43
N ARG A 110 8.93 -7.69 -7.12
CA ARG A 110 8.88 -6.24 -7.32
C ARG A 110 7.57 -5.67 -6.79
N VAL A 111 7.65 -4.47 -6.21
CA VAL A 111 6.50 -3.69 -5.77
C VAL A 111 6.37 -2.47 -6.69
N TYR A 112 5.17 -2.26 -7.19
CA TYR A 112 4.84 -1.14 -8.08
C TYR A 112 3.83 -0.23 -7.43
N VAL A 113 4.09 1.06 -7.45
CA VAL A 113 3.22 2.10 -6.89
C VAL A 113 3.09 3.27 -7.85
N VAL A 114 1.97 3.99 -7.75
CA VAL A 114 1.73 5.23 -8.50
C VAL A 114 1.54 6.38 -7.52
N THR A 115 2.18 7.52 -7.80
CA THR A 115 2.05 8.75 -7.02
C THR A 115 0.99 9.68 -7.60
N ILE A 116 0.55 10.65 -6.81
CA ILE A 116 -0.43 11.66 -7.25
C ILE A 116 0.13 12.57 -8.36
N ASP A 117 1.46 12.74 -8.44
CA ASP A 117 2.15 13.52 -9.47
C ASP A 117 2.51 12.68 -10.72
N ASN A 118 1.70 11.65 -11.01
CA ASN A 118 1.80 10.81 -12.21
C ASN A 118 3.17 10.15 -12.40
N LYS A 119 3.76 9.65 -11.32
CA LYS A 119 4.96 8.80 -11.39
C LYS A 119 4.64 7.37 -11.04
N THR A 120 5.18 6.45 -11.79
CA THR A 120 5.19 5.01 -11.46
C THR A 120 6.58 4.65 -10.97
N LEU A 121 6.65 4.02 -9.81
CA LEU A 121 7.90 3.58 -9.22
C LEU A 121 7.88 2.06 -9.02
N SER A 122 9.01 1.44 -9.27
CA SER A 122 9.25 0.03 -8.95
C SER A 122 10.30 -0.10 -7.87
N PHE A 123 10.03 -0.97 -6.91
CA PHE A 123 10.93 -1.29 -5.81
C PHE A 123 11.21 -2.79 -5.74
N SER A 124 12.38 -3.15 -5.24
CA SER A 124 12.67 -4.52 -4.84
C SER A 124 11.80 -4.88 -3.62
N ALA A 125 10.98 -5.92 -3.71
CA ALA A 125 10.16 -6.39 -2.60
C ALA A 125 11.01 -6.84 -1.40
N LYS A 126 12.21 -7.36 -1.65
CA LYS A 126 13.14 -7.86 -0.63
C LYS A 126 13.84 -6.74 0.13
N THR A 127 14.26 -5.67 -0.55
CA THR A 127 15.18 -4.67 0.03
C THR A 127 14.59 -3.27 0.15
N GLY A 128 13.46 -2.97 -0.51
CA GLY A 128 12.91 -1.63 -0.58
C GLY A 128 13.71 -0.68 -1.48
N GLN A 129 14.75 -1.16 -2.16
CA GLN A 129 15.53 -0.35 -3.10
C GLN A 129 14.67 0.00 -4.32
N ARG A 130 14.66 1.29 -4.68
CA ARG A 130 14.00 1.75 -5.90
C ARG A 130 14.78 1.26 -7.12
N LEU A 131 14.10 0.55 -8.01
CA LEU A 131 14.66 -0.03 -9.23
C LEU A 131 14.56 0.94 -10.40
N TRP A 132 13.39 1.54 -10.60
CA TRP A 132 13.17 2.52 -11.65
C TRP A 132 12.00 3.47 -11.32
N THR A 133 11.90 4.54 -12.08
CA THR A 133 10.80 5.51 -12.05
C THR A 133 10.44 5.89 -13.48
N HIS A 134 9.14 5.93 -13.78
CA HIS A 134 8.58 6.51 -15.00
C HIS A 134 7.72 7.71 -14.62
N SER A 135 7.76 8.79 -15.40
CA SER A 135 6.95 9.99 -15.17
C SER A 135 6.06 10.24 -16.39
N GLY A 136 4.76 10.40 -16.14
CA GLY A 136 3.82 10.92 -17.12
C GLY A 136 3.75 12.44 -17.09
N ALA A 137 2.76 13.00 -17.80
CA ALA A 137 2.51 14.43 -17.79
C ALA A 137 2.10 14.89 -16.38
N SER A 138 2.69 16.01 -15.95
CA SER A 138 2.36 16.61 -14.64
C SER A 138 1.05 17.39 -14.75
N GLU A 139 0.16 17.13 -13.81
CA GLU A 139 -1.12 17.82 -13.66
C GLU A 139 -1.12 18.70 -12.42
N SER A 140 -1.80 19.85 -12.51
CA SER A 140 -1.88 20.81 -11.40
C SER A 140 -2.79 20.36 -10.25
N ALA A 141 -3.64 19.35 -10.48
CA ALA A 141 -4.51 18.76 -9.46
C ALA A 141 -4.69 17.26 -9.71
N ALA A 142 -4.52 16.47 -8.69
CA ALA A 142 -4.79 15.04 -8.72
C ALA A 142 -5.58 14.60 -7.49
N LEU A 143 -6.52 13.69 -7.67
CA LEU A 143 -7.28 13.09 -6.57
C LEU A 143 -6.50 11.94 -5.96
N ILE A 144 -6.53 11.85 -4.63
CA ILE A 144 -6.13 10.64 -3.91
C ILE A 144 -7.22 9.59 -4.14
N GLY A 145 -6.81 8.39 -4.46
CA GLY A 145 -7.71 7.30 -4.84
C GLY A 145 -7.62 7.04 -6.35
N GLY A 146 -7.34 5.83 -6.69
CA GLY A 146 -7.18 5.39 -8.07
C GLY A 146 -6.77 3.93 -8.13
N GLY A 147 -6.72 3.37 -9.33
CA GLY A 147 -6.32 1.98 -9.53
C GLY A 147 -4.85 1.74 -9.18
N SER A 148 -4.58 0.56 -8.64
CA SER A 148 -3.22 0.05 -8.55
C SER A 148 -2.69 -0.27 -9.95
N PRO A 149 -1.35 -0.23 -10.17
CA PRO A 149 -0.76 -0.74 -11.41
C PRO A 149 -1.21 -2.17 -11.70
N ALA A 150 -1.53 -2.48 -12.94
CA ALA A 150 -1.76 -3.86 -13.37
C ALA A 150 -0.46 -4.45 -13.92
N VAL A 151 -0.09 -5.66 -13.49
CA VAL A 151 1.19 -6.28 -13.89
C VAL A 151 0.95 -7.68 -14.38
N LYS A 152 1.45 -7.99 -15.58
CA LYS A 152 1.44 -9.34 -16.14
C LYS A 152 2.57 -9.53 -17.13
N SER A 153 3.26 -10.67 -17.06
CA SER A 153 4.31 -11.07 -18.03
C SER A 153 5.38 -9.97 -18.25
N GLY A 154 5.81 -9.31 -17.17
CA GLY A 154 6.83 -8.27 -17.22
C GLY A 154 6.36 -6.92 -17.75
N VAL A 155 5.08 -6.78 -18.09
CA VAL A 155 4.48 -5.50 -18.50
C VAL A 155 3.69 -4.91 -17.34
N VAL A 156 3.95 -3.64 -17.04
CA VAL A 156 3.25 -2.84 -16.03
C VAL A 156 2.35 -1.85 -16.75
N VAL A 157 1.05 -1.97 -16.58
CA VAL A 157 0.08 -1.03 -17.16
C VAL A 157 -0.40 -0.07 -16.08
N VAL A 158 -0.31 1.22 -16.35
CA VAL A 158 -0.71 2.29 -15.43
C VAL A 158 -1.55 3.33 -16.15
N SER A 159 -2.52 3.90 -15.44
CA SER A 159 -3.30 5.05 -15.89
C SER A 159 -2.97 6.27 -15.02
N TYR A 160 -2.81 7.41 -15.64
CA TYR A 160 -2.52 8.68 -14.97
C TYR A 160 -3.72 9.64 -14.99
N SER A 161 -3.70 10.63 -14.10
CA SER A 161 -4.76 11.66 -14.03
C SER A 161 -4.82 12.52 -15.28
N SER A 162 -3.73 12.58 -16.06
CA SER A 162 -3.66 13.21 -17.37
C SER A 162 -4.50 12.51 -18.47
N GLY A 163 -5.09 11.34 -18.14
CA GLY A 163 -5.80 10.49 -19.11
C GLY A 163 -4.91 9.57 -19.92
N GLU A 164 -3.61 9.61 -19.69
CA GLU A 164 -2.65 8.74 -20.36
C GLU A 164 -2.67 7.33 -19.75
N ILE A 165 -2.43 6.33 -20.61
CA ILE A 165 -2.21 4.94 -20.22
C ILE A 165 -0.85 4.52 -20.78
N PHE A 166 -0.01 3.96 -19.91
CA PHE A 166 1.32 3.46 -20.28
C PHE A 166 1.44 1.96 -20.04
N GLY A 167 2.09 1.28 -21.02
CA GLY A 167 2.62 -0.06 -20.86
C GLY A 167 4.14 0.01 -20.69
N LEU A 168 4.63 -0.27 -19.50
CA LEU A 168 6.05 -0.16 -19.11
C LEU A 168 6.66 -1.56 -19.02
N LYS A 169 7.97 -1.69 -19.31
CA LYS A 169 8.72 -2.94 -19.18
C LYS A 169 9.93 -2.76 -18.26
#